data_6c9f561dabb3126f4b67b543b24cdb54
#
_entry.id   6c9f561dabb3126f4b67b543b24cdb54
#
_cell.length_a   1.000
_cell.length_b   1.000
_cell.length_c   1.000
_cell.angle_alpha   90.00
_cell.angle_beta   90.00
_cell.angle_gamma   90.00
#
_symmetry.space_group_name_H-M   'P 1'
#
loop_
_entity.id
_entity.type
_entity.pdbx_description
1 polymer ?
#
loop_
_entity_poly.entity_id
_entity_poly.type
_entity_poly.pdbx_seq_one_letter_code
_entity_poly.pdbx_strand_id
1 'polypeptide(L)'
;MTEALTATEWQGGDLRALGERPYLDLGTCINRYGPPTSVGSALRAVDIRSLRAHPYDAEELFLSAYADYLGIGTGDLVAGRGITEFIRLLSAHFPASRTAVVTPDYTDSIRWIANHVGPSGGGPETVESRADRVADAMRRYDCVLLSNPNNPLGLYVPAETLAAICRDNPDATLIVDEAYIDFADGGAQRSMIWSGLGNVVVLLSPNKLFGIAGTRTGVMWTPDAKLRAAIRGRQLNWSISGLDAIVAAEALRNTGWAAHSRSRLLATADRMEALLRARYPVVGTGVPVHYRFVYTEDAEREHQRLLRHGVVVRVFSGAQPGRVSGLRITAPTEGEYPVLAAALRAD
;
A
#
# COMPACT_ATOMS: atom_id res chain seq x y z
N MET A 1 6.50 19.98 27.27
CA MET A 1 5.42 19.01 27.28
C MET A 1 5.05 18.80 25.80
N THR A 2 5.51 17.73 25.19
CA THR A 2 5.06 17.32 23.86
C THR A 2 3.61 16.88 24.01
N GLU A 3 2.67 17.57 23.36
CA GLU A 3 1.29 17.08 23.24
C GLU A 3 1.34 15.64 22.71
N ALA A 4 0.73 14.72 23.44
CA ALA A 4 0.60 13.35 22.98
C ALA A 4 -0.26 13.37 21.70
N LEU A 5 0.35 12.98 20.57
CA LEU A 5 -0.40 12.82 19.31
C LEU A 5 -1.58 11.89 19.55
N THR A 6 -2.76 12.27 19.08
CA THR A 6 -3.91 11.38 19.11
C THR A 6 -3.65 10.15 18.22
N ALA A 7 -4.25 9.00 18.52
CA ALA A 7 -4.08 7.78 17.73
C ALA A 7 -4.48 7.97 16.25
N THR A 8 -5.34 8.95 15.94
CA THR A 8 -5.75 9.33 14.58
C THR A 8 -4.68 10.10 13.81
N GLU A 9 -3.79 10.81 14.51
CA GLU A 9 -2.64 11.50 13.90
C GLU A 9 -1.45 10.58 13.72
N TRP A 10 -1.49 9.42 14.34
CA TRP A 10 -0.42 8.46 14.35
C TRP A 10 -0.31 7.73 13.01
N GLN A 11 0.86 7.76 12.39
CA GLN A 11 1.06 7.14 11.08
C GLN A 11 1.33 5.61 11.14
N GLY A 12 1.15 4.97 12.32
CA GLY A 12 1.41 3.56 12.53
C GLY A 12 2.91 3.20 12.43
N GLY A 13 3.36 2.23 13.23
CA GLY A 13 4.75 1.77 13.23
C GLY A 13 5.72 2.60 14.08
N ASP A 14 5.39 3.81 14.48
CA ASP A 14 6.18 4.57 15.45
C ASP A 14 5.67 4.31 16.87
N LEU A 15 6.23 3.29 17.51
CA LEU A 15 5.86 2.91 18.88
C LEU A 15 6.53 3.75 19.97
N ARG A 16 7.44 4.65 19.61
CA ARG A 16 8.22 5.46 20.58
C ARG A 16 7.34 6.28 21.52
N ALA A 17 6.22 6.79 21.01
CA ALA A 17 5.25 7.54 21.81
C ALA A 17 4.52 6.70 22.87
N LEU A 18 4.56 5.37 22.77
CA LEU A 18 3.88 4.44 23.67
C LEU A 18 4.74 4.00 24.87
N GLY A 19 6.00 4.43 24.95
CA GLY A 19 6.95 4.04 25.99
C GLY A 19 7.59 2.67 25.77
N GLU A 20 8.24 2.13 26.82
CA GLU A 20 9.12 0.96 26.72
C GLU A 20 8.41 -0.41 26.79
N ARG A 21 7.08 -0.45 26.90
CA ARG A 21 6.36 -1.74 26.92
C ARG A 21 6.48 -2.47 25.59
N PRO A 22 6.66 -3.79 25.59
CA PRO A 22 6.60 -4.56 24.34
C PRO A 22 5.18 -4.54 23.79
N TYR A 23 5.02 -4.06 22.55
CA TYR A 23 3.76 -4.04 21.84
C TYR A 23 3.84 -4.90 20.58
N LEU A 24 2.74 -5.59 20.30
CA LEU A 24 2.50 -6.23 19.01
C LEU A 24 1.94 -5.18 18.03
N ASP A 25 2.77 -4.68 17.11
CA ASP A 25 2.32 -3.72 16.09
C ASP A 25 1.61 -4.44 14.94
N LEU A 26 0.29 -4.36 14.91
CA LEU A 26 -0.57 -4.77 13.80
C LEU A 26 -1.17 -3.58 13.05
N GLY A 27 -0.71 -2.36 13.33
CA GLY A 27 -1.10 -1.13 12.63
C GLY A 27 -0.32 -0.91 11.35
N THR A 28 0.93 -1.38 11.30
CA THR A 28 1.80 -1.26 10.14
C THR A 28 1.62 -2.45 9.20
N CYS A 29 1.08 -2.21 7.99
CA CYS A 29 0.85 -3.27 7.00
C CYS A 29 2.14 -3.65 6.25
N ILE A 30 3.06 -4.30 6.94
CA ILE A 30 4.33 -4.82 6.41
C ILE A 30 4.36 -6.31 6.69
N ASN A 31 5.06 -7.07 5.85
CA ASN A 31 5.28 -8.49 6.11
C ASN A 31 5.98 -8.70 7.45
N ARG A 32 5.32 -9.40 8.34
CA ARG A 32 5.76 -9.61 9.73
C ARG A 32 6.85 -10.68 9.86
N TYR A 33 7.10 -11.46 8.81
CA TYR A 33 8.23 -12.41 8.80
C TYR A 33 9.58 -11.73 8.54
N GLY A 34 9.57 -10.40 8.33
CA GLY A 34 10.76 -9.61 8.06
C GLY A 34 11.31 -9.82 6.64
N PRO A 35 12.43 -9.22 6.31
CA PRO A 35 13.04 -9.42 5.00
C PRO A 35 13.64 -10.84 4.87
N PRO A 36 13.80 -11.32 3.62
CA PRO A 36 14.60 -12.53 3.37
C PRO A 36 16.00 -12.40 3.97
N THR A 37 16.53 -13.50 4.51
CA THR A 37 17.84 -13.50 5.20
C THR A 37 19.00 -13.08 4.29
N SER A 38 18.91 -13.33 2.98
CA SER A 38 19.87 -12.93 1.97
C SER A 38 20.05 -11.41 1.89
N VAL A 39 19.01 -10.61 2.20
CA VAL A 39 19.08 -9.13 2.27
C VAL A 39 20.13 -8.69 3.30
N GLY A 40 20.15 -9.34 4.49
CA GLY A 40 21.16 -9.07 5.50
C GLY A 40 22.58 -9.43 5.04
N SER A 41 22.71 -10.49 4.25
CA SER A 41 24.00 -10.90 3.66
C SER A 41 24.46 -9.91 2.59
N ALA A 42 23.56 -9.45 1.73
CA ALA A 42 23.85 -8.44 0.72
C ALA A 42 24.34 -7.13 1.34
N LEU A 43 23.67 -6.67 2.42
CA LEU A 43 24.09 -5.46 3.15
C LEU A 43 25.48 -5.62 3.78
N ARG A 44 25.79 -6.77 4.36
CA ARG A 44 27.14 -7.03 4.93
C ARG A 44 28.24 -7.09 3.89
N ALA A 45 27.91 -7.43 2.64
CA ALA A 45 28.85 -7.49 1.53
C ALA A 45 29.13 -6.12 0.88
N VAL A 46 28.40 -5.07 1.26
CA VAL A 46 28.63 -3.72 0.72
C VAL A 46 30.01 -3.21 1.11
N ASP A 47 30.82 -2.86 0.12
CA ASP A 47 32.05 -2.10 0.37
C ASP A 47 31.69 -0.66 0.77
N ILE A 48 31.96 -0.30 2.02
CA ILE A 48 31.67 1.05 2.55
C ILE A 48 32.30 2.17 1.71
N ARG A 49 33.38 1.88 0.96
CA ARG A 49 34.01 2.86 0.07
C ARG A 49 33.14 3.24 -1.12
N SER A 50 32.18 2.39 -1.50
CA SER A 50 31.22 2.70 -2.58
C SER A 50 30.34 3.93 -2.25
N LEU A 51 30.14 4.24 -0.95
CA LEU A 51 29.38 5.40 -0.52
C LEU A 51 30.06 6.74 -0.82
N ARG A 52 31.31 6.75 -1.32
CA ARG A 52 32.00 7.98 -1.73
C ARG A 52 31.56 8.49 -3.10
N ALA A 53 30.88 7.67 -3.88
CA ALA A 53 30.38 8.02 -5.21
C ALA A 53 28.86 8.23 -5.19
N HIS A 54 28.33 9.04 -6.12
CA HIS A 54 26.90 9.06 -6.38
C HIS A 54 26.45 7.68 -6.90
N PRO A 55 25.19 7.30 -6.63
CA PRO A 55 24.68 5.96 -6.96
C PRO A 55 24.27 5.83 -8.43
N TYR A 56 25.24 5.93 -9.35
CA TYR A 56 25.01 5.97 -10.80
C TYR A 56 24.26 4.74 -11.34
N ASP A 57 24.53 3.55 -10.78
CA ASP A 57 23.97 2.27 -11.25
C ASP A 57 22.72 1.85 -10.45
N ALA A 58 22.33 2.62 -9.43
CA ALA A 58 21.28 2.22 -8.49
C ALA A 58 19.89 2.08 -9.15
N GLU A 59 19.56 3.00 -10.04
CA GLU A 59 18.27 2.96 -10.76
C GLU A 59 18.22 1.73 -11.68
N GLU A 60 19.28 1.48 -12.46
CA GLU A 60 19.36 0.33 -13.37
C GLU A 60 19.29 -1.00 -12.61
N LEU A 61 20.06 -1.13 -11.52
CA LEU A 61 20.01 -2.31 -10.66
C LEU A 61 18.62 -2.60 -10.13
N PHE A 62 17.94 -1.58 -9.64
CA PHE A 62 16.59 -1.71 -9.07
C PHE A 62 15.56 -2.03 -10.16
N LEU A 63 15.55 -1.28 -11.27
CA LEU A 63 14.59 -1.48 -12.36
C LEU A 63 14.75 -2.84 -13.02
N SER A 64 15.99 -3.30 -13.25
CA SER A 64 16.23 -4.63 -13.80
C SER A 64 15.67 -5.73 -12.90
N ALA A 65 15.97 -5.67 -11.59
CA ALA A 65 15.44 -6.64 -10.63
C ALA A 65 13.90 -6.61 -10.52
N TYR A 66 13.30 -5.42 -10.64
CA TYR A 66 11.83 -5.30 -10.57
C TYR A 66 11.18 -5.81 -11.85
N ALA A 67 11.76 -5.52 -13.01
CA ALA A 67 11.29 -6.02 -14.30
C ALA A 67 11.35 -7.56 -14.35
N ASP A 68 12.45 -8.15 -13.88
CA ASP A 68 12.60 -9.60 -13.76
C ASP A 68 11.54 -10.21 -12.82
N TYR A 69 11.28 -9.56 -11.68
CA TYR A 69 10.25 -9.99 -10.73
C TYR A 69 8.85 -9.98 -11.34
N LEU A 70 8.52 -8.96 -12.13
CA LEU A 70 7.24 -8.84 -12.81
C LEU A 70 7.17 -9.67 -14.11
N GLY A 71 8.30 -10.07 -14.69
CA GLY A 71 8.35 -10.74 -16.00
C GLY A 71 8.07 -9.79 -17.17
N ILE A 72 8.49 -8.52 -17.08
CA ILE A 72 8.29 -7.48 -18.11
C ILE A 72 9.62 -6.79 -18.46
N GLY A 73 9.61 -5.93 -19.49
CA GLY A 73 10.76 -5.07 -19.79
C GLY A 73 10.84 -3.83 -18.89
N THR A 74 12.03 -3.23 -18.82
CA THR A 74 12.24 -1.98 -18.05
C THR A 74 11.69 -0.72 -18.74
N GLY A 75 11.36 -0.79 -20.03
CA GLY A 75 11.03 0.37 -20.87
C GLY A 75 9.82 1.18 -20.40
N ASP A 76 8.86 0.55 -19.73
CA ASP A 76 7.65 1.19 -19.22
C ASP A 76 7.73 1.53 -17.71
N LEU A 77 8.91 1.34 -17.09
CA LEU A 77 9.13 1.58 -15.67
C LEU A 77 9.88 2.90 -15.42
N VAL A 78 9.55 3.55 -14.33
CA VAL A 78 10.29 4.68 -13.74
C VAL A 78 10.55 4.36 -12.28
N ALA A 79 11.82 4.38 -11.84
CA ALA A 79 12.18 4.20 -10.44
C ALA A 79 11.97 5.49 -9.63
N GLY A 80 11.63 5.38 -8.35
CA GLY A 80 11.45 6.53 -7.46
C GLY A 80 11.48 6.15 -5.97
N ARG A 81 11.40 7.17 -5.13
CA ARG A 81 11.50 7.04 -3.66
C ARG A 81 10.18 6.57 -3.03
N GLY A 82 9.75 5.37 -3.43
CA GLY A 82 8.49 4.79 -3.03
C GLY A 82 7.29 5.40 -3.76
N ILE A 83 6.12 4.79 -3.58
CA ILE A 83 4.86 5.21 -4.22
C ILE A 83 4.49 6.66 -3.88
N THR A 84 4.76 7.11 -2.65
CA THR A 84 4.42 8.46 -2.19
C THR A 84 5.04 9.57 -3.05
N GLU A 85 6.28 9.38 -3.55
CA GLU A 85 6.89 10.32 -4.48
C GLU A 85 6.06 10.44 -5.76
N PHE A 86 5.67 9.32 -6.35
CA PHE A 86 4.86 9.30 -7.56
C PHE A 86 3.48 9.92 -7.37
N ILE A 87 2.80 9.62 -6.26
CA ILE A 87 1.50 10.27 -5.93
C ILE A 87 1.67 11.79 -5.95
N ARG A 88 2.71 12.31 -5.31
CA ARG A 88 2.99 13.75 -5.28
C ARG A 88 3.31 14.30 -6.68
N LEU A 89 4.16 13.64 -7.46
CA LEU A 89 4.57 14.09 -8.77
C LEU A 89 3.39 14.08 -9.75
N LEU A 90 2.58 13.01 -9.73
CA LEU A 90 1.39 12.88 -10.57
C LEU A 90 0.31 13.89 -10.19
N SER A 91 0.05 14.10 -8.89
CA SER A 91 -0.90 15.12 -8.43
C SER A 91 -0.49 16.56 -8.85
N ALA A 92 0.81 16.81 -8.99
CA ALA A 92 1.33 18.09 -9.48
C ALA A 92 1.43 18.17 -11.03
N HIS A 93 1.32 17.02 -11.72
CA HIS A 93 1.35 16.97 -13.18
C HIS A 93 -0.03 17.25 -13.78
N PHE A 94 -1.08 16.66 -13.25
CA PHE A 94 -2.45 16.88 -13.71
C PHE A 94 -3.08 18.12 -13.07
N PRO A 95 -3.99 18.82 -13.75
CA PRO A 95 -4.68 19.98 -13.17
C PRO A 95 -5.44 19.58 -11.91
N ALA A 96 -5.24 20.30 -10.80
CA ALA A 96 -5.85 19.97 -9.51
C ALA A 96 -7.39 19.95 -9.56
N SER A 97 -8.01 20.84 -10.35
CA SER A 97 -9.48 20.88 -10.53
C SER A 97 -10.03 19.70 -11.33
N ARG A 98 -9.16 18.98 -12.07
CA ARG A 98 -9.50 17.85 -12.95
C ARG A 98 -8.93 16.53 -12.44
N THR A 99 -8.39 16.50 -11.20
CA THR A 99 -7.83 15.30 -10.58
C THR A 99 -8.63 14.93 -9.35
N ALA A 100 -9.00 13.64 -9.20
CA ALA A 100 -9.75 13.14 -8.05
C ALA A 100 -9.14 11.86 -7.45
N VAL A 101 -9.43 11.61 -6.18
CA VAL A 101 -9.15 10.34 -5.50
C VAL A 101 -10.45 9.68 -5.06
N VAL A 102 -10.59 8.37 -5.32
CA VAL A 102 -11.73 7.57 -4.88
C VAL A 102 -11.50 7.15 -3.43
N THR A 103 -12.24 7.78 -2.52
CA THR A 103 -12.08 7.58 -1.07
C THR A 103 -13.09 6.57 -0.50
N PRO A 104 -12.80 5.93 0.66
CA PRO A 104 -11.58 6.08 1.48
C PRO A 104 -10.34 5.54 0.78
N ASP A 105 -9.19 6.17 1.03
CA ASP A 105 -7.93 5.80 0.40
C ASP A 105 -6.72 6.11 1.30
N TYR A 106 -5.51 5.89 0.78
CA TYR A 106 -4.26 6.16 1.46
C TYR A 106 -4.12 7.63 1.85
N THR A 107 -3.53 7.88 3.02
CA THR A 107 -3.43 9.23 3.61
C THR A 107 -2.80 10.26 2.67
N ASP A 108 -1.70 9.88 1.98
CA ASP A 108 -1.02 10.84 1.10
C ASP A 108 -1.80 11.07 -0.20
N SER A 109 -2.56 10.10 -0.70
CA SER A 109 -3.47 10.29 -1.83
C SER A 109 -4.54 11.34 -1.50
N ILE A 110 -5.17 11.23 -0.33
CA ILE A 110 -6.17 12.18 0.17
C ILE A 110 -5.53 13.56 0.42
N ARG A 111 -4.30 13.59 0.92
CA ARG A 111 -3.59 14.85 1.24
C ARG A 111 -3.22 15.66 0.00
N TRP A 112 -2.79 14.98 -1.09
CA TRP A 112 -2.25 15.63 -2.28
C TRP A 112 -3.30 15.88 -3.37
N ILE A 113 -4.47 15.24 -3.29
CA ILE A 113 -5.55 15.37 -4.26
C ILE A 113 -6.78 15.96 -3.56
N ALA A 114 -7.21 17.15 -4.01
CA ALA A 114 -8.25 17.92 -3.32
C ALA A 114 -9.67 17.39 -3.58
N ASN A 115 -9.94 16.79 -4.75
CA ASN A 115 -11.29 16.30 -5.07
C ASN A 115 -11.43 14.85 -4.61
N HIS A 116 -12.34 14.62 -3.67
CA HIS A 116 -12.61 13.33 -3.08
C HIS A 116 -13.95 12.78 -3.59
N VAL A 117 -13.93 11.58 -4.16
CA VAL A 117 -15.11 10.85 -4.61
C VAL A 117 -15.41 9.75 -3.58
N GLY A 118 -16.18 10.11 -2.57
CA GLY A 118 -16.55 9.24 -1.43
C GLY A 118 -17.83 8.46 -1.64
N PRO A 119 -18.16 7.53 -0.71
CA PRO A 119 -19.43 6.81 -0.69
C PRO A 119 -20.61 7.77 -0.56
N SER A 120 -21.68 7.53 -1.32
CA SER A 120 -22.91 8.34 -1.29
C SER A 120 -23.92 7.89 -0.23
N GLY A 121 -23.62 6.86 0.57
CA GLY A 121 -24.52 6.29 1.56
C GLY A 121 -23.82 5.79 2.82
N GLY A 122 -24.57 5.56 3.89
CA GLY A 122 -24.06 5.19 5.22
C GLY A 122 -23.75 3.69 5.42
N GLY A 123 -23.76 2.88 4.36
CA GLY A 123 -23.47 1.44 4.45
C GLY A 123 -21.99 1.10 4.24
N PRO A 124 -21.59 -0.15 4.57
CA PRO A 124 -20.27 -0.66 4.24
C PRO A 124 -20.02 -0.60 2.74
N GLU A 125 -18.81 -0.21 2.36
CA GLU A 125 -18.39 -0.20 0.96
C GLU A 125 -18.21 -1.64 0.43
N THR A 126 -18.65 -1.87 -0.81
CA THR A 126 -18.46 -3.13 -1.54
C THR A 126 -17.54 -2.93 -2.74
N VAL A 127 -17.08 -4.03 -3.35
CA VAL A 127 -16.28 -4.01 -4.58
C VAL A 127 -17.05 -3.33 -5.71
N GLU A 128 -18.34 -3.64 -5.86
CA GLU A 128 -19.23 -3.09 -6.89
C GLU A 128 -19.43 -1.59 -6.71
N SER A 129 -19.77 -1.15 -5.49
CA SER A 129 -19.99 0.28 -5.20
C SER A 129 -18.71 1.10 -5.41
N ARG A 130 -17.54 0.50 -5.14
CA ARG A 130 -16.25 1.14 -5.42
C ARG A 130 -15.98 1.24 -6.92
N ALA A 131 -16.23 0.17 -7.69
CA ALA A 131 -16.10 0.17 -9.14
C ALA A 131 -16.99 1.21 -9.80
N ASP A 132 -18.26 1.32 -9.38
CA ASP A 132 -19.20 2.32 -9.87
C ASP A 132 -18.69 3.75 -9.64
N ARG A 133 -18.10 4.02 -8.47
CA ARG A 133 -17.52 5.33 -8.17
C ARG A 133 -16.25 5.62 -8.98
N VAL A 134 -15.43 4.61 -9.28
CA VAL A 134 -14.31 4.77 -10.21
C VAL A 134 -14.83 5.16 -11.58
N ALA A 135 -15.86 4.47 -12.10
CA ALA A 135 -16.48 4.80 -13.38
C ALA A 135 -17.07 6.21 -13.40
N ASP A 136 -17.77 6.60 -12.33
CA ASP A 136 -18.31 7.95 -12.20
C ASP A 136 -17.21 9.02 -12.14
N ALA A 137 -16.14 8.75 -11.44
CA ALA A 137 -15.00 9.66 -11.36
C ALA A 137 -14.30 9.83 -12.71
N MET A 138 -14.05 8.73 -13.44
CA MET A 138 -13.42 8.73 -14.76
C MET A 138 -14.23 9.52 -15.81
N ARG A 139 -15.56 9.57 -15.69
CA ARG A 139 -16.40 10.41 -16.56
C ARG A 139 -16.30 11.92 -16.26
N ARG A 140 -15.88 12.30 -15.05
CA ARG A 140 -15.88 13.70 -14.58
C ARG A 140 -14.51 14.34 -14.49
N TYR A 141 -13.47 13.54 -14.34
CA TYR A 141 -12.12 14.00 -14.10
C TYR A 141 -11.15 13.44 -15.13
N ASP A 142 -10.10 14.20 -15.43
CA ASP A 142 -9.06 13.79 -16.39
C ASP A 142 -8.06 12.81 -15.77
N CYS A 143 -7.99 12.81 -14.45
CA CYS A 143 -7.11 11.90 -13.70
C CYS A 143 -7.83 11.41 -12.43
N VAL A 144 -7.85 10.11 -12.24
CA VAL A 144 -8.46 9.46 -11.06
C VAL A 144 -7.45 8.55 -10.40
N LEU A 145 -7.31 8.65 -9.07
CA LEU A 145 -6.46 7.78 -8.28
C LEU A 145 -7.30 6.90 -7.35
N LEU A 146 -6.90 5.63 -7.23
CA LEU A 146 -7.36 4.71 -6.18
C LEU A 146 -6.24 3.77 -5.78
N SER A 147 -6.28 3.27 -4.54
CA SER A 147 -5.48 2.11 -4.13
C SER A 147 -6.25 0.80 -4.39
N ASN A 148 -5.56 -0.21 -4.94
CA ASN A 148 -6.15 -1.52 -5.27
C ASN A 148 -5.11 -2.65 -5.14
N PRO A 149 -5.16 -3.49 -4.09
CA PRO A 149 -6.13 -3.55 -2.99
C PRO A 149 -6.20 -2.26 -2.17
N ASN A 150 -7.42 -1.89 -1.77
CA ASN A 150 -7.66 -0.62 -1.12
C ASN A 150 -7.03 -0.52 0.28
N ASN A 151 -6.42 0.59 0.56
CA ASN A 151 -6.02 1.00 1.89
C ASN A 151 -6.96 2.14 2.37
N PRO A 152 -7.83 1.90 3.38
CA PRO A 152 -7.67 0.90 4.43
C PRO A 152 -8.52 -0.38 4.32
N LEU A 153 -9.50 -0.45 3.43
CA LEU A 153 -10.59 -1.44 3.49
C LEU A 153 -10.16 -2.86 3.04
N GLY A 154 -9.10 -2.97 2.25
CA GLY A 154 -8.68 -4.25 1.67
C GLY A 154 -9.48 -4.68 0.44
N LEU A 155 -10.46 -3.89 -0.01
CA LEU A 155 -11.24 -4.18 -1.20
C LEU A 155 -10.36 -4.26 -2.44
N TYR A 156 -10.58 -5.26 -3.27
CA TYR A 156 -9.94 -5.41 -4.56
C TYR A 156 -10.97 -5.39 -5.68
N VAL A 157 -10.93 -4.33 -6.49
CA VAL A 157 -11.70 -4.25 -7.73
C VAL A 157 -10.96 -5.05 -8.80
N PRO A 158 -11.59 -6.05 -9.46
CA PRO A 158 -10.93 -6.85 -10.49
C PRO A 158 -10.29 -6.01 -11.58
N ALA A 159 -9.09 -6.42 -12.03
CA ALA A 159 -8.34 -5.68 -13.06
C ALA A 159 -9.12 -5.57 -14.38
N GLU A 160 -9.86 -6.62 -14.75
CA GLU A 160 -10.75 -6.61 -15.92
C GLU A 160 -11.87 -5.58 -15.82
N THR A 161 -12.42 -5.36 -14.61
CA THR A 161 -13.43 -4.32 -14.35
C THR A 161 -12.83 -2.93 -14.51
N LEU A 162 -11.66 -2.68 -13.90
CA LEU A 162 -10.96 -1.41 -14.05
C LEU A 162 -10.54 -1.16 -15.49
N ALA A 163 -10.09 -2.20 -16.20
CA ALA A 163 -9.72 -2.11 -17.62
C ALA A 163 -10.94 -1.79 -18.51
N ALA A 164 -12.12 -2.32 -18.21
CA ALA A 164 -13.35 -1.95 -18.91
C ALA A 164 -13.67 -0.47 -18.70
N ILE A 165 -13.63 0.00 -17.46
CA ILE A 165 -13.85 1.43 -17.12
C ILE A 165 -12.86 2.33 -17.86
N CYS A 166 -11.57 1.94 -17.96
CA CYS A 166 -10.56 2.73 -18.68
C CYS A 166 -10.82 2.76 -20.19
N ARG A 167 -11.28 1.66 -20.80
CA ARG A 167 -11.64 1.63 -22.22
C ARG A 167 -12.84 2.52 -22.54
N ASP A 168 -13.80 2.59 -21.62
CA ASP A 168 -14.99 3.43 -21.75
C ASP A 168 -14.69 4.93 -21.55
N ASN A 169 -13.51 5.25 -20.97
CA ASN A 169 -13.07 6.62 -20.66
C ASN A 169 -11.62 6.85 -21.15
N PRO A 170 -11.36 6.78 -22.47
CA PRO A 170 -10.00 6.78 -23.02
C PRO A 170 -9.22 8.08 -22.80
N ASP A 171 -9.91 9.20 -22.61
CA ASP A 171 -9.32 10.53 -22.39
C ASP A 171 -8.94 10.79 -20.91
N ALA A 172 -9.39 9.94 -19.99
CA ALA A 172 -9.07 10.05 -18.58
C ALA A 172 -7.99 9.02 -18.18
N THR A 173 -7.07 9.42 -17.31
CA THR A 173 -6.00 8.57 -16.79
C THR A 173 -6.41 7.96 -15.45
N LEU A 174 -6.29 6.64 -15.32
CA LEU A 174 -6.44 5.94 -14.05
C LEU A 174 -5.08 5.66 -13.43
N ILE A 175 -4.85 6.17 -12.20
CA ILE A 175 -3.68 5.87 -11.38
C ILE A 175 -4.09 4.83 -10.35
N VAL A 176 -3.45 3.67 -10.37
CA VAL A 176 -3.71 2.57 -9.43
C VAL A 176 -2.52 2.41 -8.50
N ASP A 177 -2.71 2.72 -7.21
CA ASP A 177 -1.74 2.42 -6.16
C ASP A 177 -1.86 0.95 -5.76
N GLU A 178 -0.92 0.15 -6.21
CA GLU A 178 -0.85 -1.29 -5.98
C GLU A 178 0.17 -1.68 -4.89
N ALA A 179 0.36 -0.83 -3.87
CA ALA A 179 1.28 -1.09 -2.76
C ALA A 179 1.08 -2.46 -2.06
N TYR A 180 -0.12 -3.03 -2.17
CA TYR A 180 -0.49 -4.30 -1.53
C TYR A 180 -0.84 -5.42 -2.50
N ILE A 181 -0.66 -5.24 -3.81
CA ILE A 181 -1.02 -6.26 -4.80
C ILE A 181 -0.27 -7.57 -4.58
N ASP A 182 0.98 -7.49 -4.16
CA ASP A 182 1.81 -8.66 -3.90
C ASP A 182 1.32 -9.53 -2.74
N PHE A 183 0.48 -8.99 -1.85
CA PHE A 183 -0.17 -9.75 -0.78
C PHE A 183 -1.50 -10.39 -1.21
N ALA A 184 -2.12 -9.90 -2.27
CA ALA A 184 -3.35 -10.49 -2.77
C ALA A 184 -3.10 -11.94 -3.21
N ASP A 185 -4.09 -12.80 -3.06
CA ASP A 185 -4.03 -14.12 -3.64
C ASP A 185 -3.88 -14.02 -5.15
N GLY A 186 -2.84 -14.66 -5.72
CA GLY A 186 -2.40 -14.46 -7.11
C GLY A 186 -1.32 -13.38 -7.29
N GLY A 187 -1.12 -12.47 -6.32
CA GLY A 187 -0.02 -11.47 -6.34
C GLY A 187 -0.03 -10.58 -7.58
N ALA A 188 1.15 -10.26 -8.11
CA ALA A 188 1.34 -9.39 -9.27
C ALA A 188 0.62 -9.83 -10.56
N GLN A 189 0.15 -11.08 -10.64
CA GLN A 189 -0.67 -11.55 -11.78
C GLN A 189 -2.03 -10.84 -11.84
N ARG A 190 -2.46 -10.21 -10.76
CA ARG A 190 -3.70 -9.42 -10.68
C ARG A 190 -3.49 -7.93 -10.95
N SER A 191 -2.27 -7.51 -11.24
CA SER A 191 -1.93 -6.10 -11.46
C SER A 191 -2.54 -5.55 -12.75
N MET A 192 -2.86 -4.26 -12.71
CA MET A 192 -3.30 -3.50 -13.89
C MET A 192 -2.20 -3.30 -14.95
N ILE A 193 -0.93 -3.64 -14.67
CA ILE A 193 0.13 -3.65 -15.69
C ILE A 193 -0.22 -4.56 -16.87
N TRP A 194 -0.99 -5.62 -16.63
CA TRP A 194 -1.40 -6.59 -17.66
C TRP A 194 -2.56 -6.11 -18.54
N SER A 195 -3.14 -4.95 -18.24
CA SER A 195 -4.23 -4.37 -19.07
C SER A 195 -3.75 -3.91 -20.44
N GLY A 196 -2.48 -3.52 -20.56
CA GLY A 196 -1.90 -2.97 -21.80
C GLY A 196 -2.47 -1.61 -22.23
N LEU A 197 -3.24 -0.94 -21.39
CA LEU A 197 -3.95 0.29 -21.71
C LEU A 197 -3.07 1.53 -21.55
N GLY A 198 -3.08 2.43 -22.54
CA GLY A 198 -2.27 3.65 -22.58
C GLY A 198 -2.66 4.70 -21.51
N ASN A 199 -3.89 4.65 -21.02
CA ASN A 199 -4.41 5.58 -20.02
C ASN A 199 -4.39 5.00 -18.58
N VAL A 200 -3.50 4.04 -18.34
CA VAL A 200 -3.30 3.44 -17.00
C VAL A 200 -1.89 3.75 -16.50
N VAL A 201 -1.82 4.14 -15.24
CA VAL A 201 -0.58 4.28 -14.45
C VAL A 201 -0.67 3.35 -13.25
N VAL A 202 0.32 2.51 -13.04
CA VAL A 202 0.38 1.61 -11.87
C VAL A 202 1.57 1.96 -11.00
N LEU A 203 1.33 2.09 -9.70
CA LEU A 203 2.36 2.38 -8.71
C LEU A 203 2.61 1.14 -7.87
N LEU A 204 3.86 0.67 -7.85
CA LEU A 204 4.27 -0.58 -7.21
C LEU A 204 5.45 -0.37 -6.27
N SER A 205 5.58 -1.20 -5.24
CA SER A 205 6.71 -1.15 -4.32
C SER A 205 6.97 -2.51 -3.67
N PRO A 206 8.21 -2.99 -3.59
CA PRO A 206 8.56 -4.25 -2.94
C PRO A 206 8.53 -4.12 -1.41
N ASN A 207 8.47 -2.91 -0.89
CA ASN A 207 8.74 -2.58 0.51
C ASN A 207 7.83 -3.30 1.49
N LYS A 208 6.57 -3.54 1.11
CA LYS A 208 5.56 -4.12 2.01
C LYS A 208 5.68 -5.63 2.10
N LEU A 209 5.62 -6.33 0.96
CA LEU A 209 5.71 -7.79 0.94
C LEU A 209 7.07 -8.29 1.41
N PHE A 210 8.16 -7.65 0.98
CA PHE A 210 9.51 -8.09 1.35
C PHE A 210 10.00 -7.59 2.72
N GLY A 211 9.16 -6.86 3.47
CA GLY A 211 9.49 -6.43 4.83
C GLY A 211 10.64 -5.42 4.89
N ILE A 212 10.84 -4.63 3.84
CA ILE A 212 11.94 -3.67 3.68
C ILE A 212 11.47 -2.20 3.67
N ALA A 213 10.45 -1.87 4.43
CA ALA A 213 9.86 -0.53 4.43
C ALA A 213 10.81 0.58 4.91
N GLY A 214 11.91 0.23 5.54
CA GLY A 214 13.01 1.15 5.87
C GLY A 214 13.74 1.67 4.64
N THR A 215 13.71 0.93 3.52
CA THR A 215 14.12 1.42 2.21
C THR A 215 13.02 2.25 1.57
N ARG A 216 13.40 3.14 0.66
CA ARG A 216 12.44 4.01 -0.01
C ARG A 216 12.47 3.75 -1.51
N THR A 217 11.99 2.57 -1.94
CA THR A 217 11.96 2.15 -3.34
C THR A 217 10.53 1.93 -3.84
N GLY A 218 10.27 2.32 -5.07
CA GLY A 218 9.02 2.11 -5.78
C GLY A 218 9.20 2.30 -7.27
N VAL A 219 8.25 1.83 -8.05
CA VAL A 219 8.20 2.02 -9.49
C VAL A 219 6.84 2.57 -9.90
N MET A 220 6.86 3.40 -10.93
CA MET A 220 5.70 3.78 -11.72
C MET A 220 5.79 3.02 -13.04
N TRP A 221 4.75 2.30 -13.39
CA TRP A 221 4.56 1.66 -14.69
C TRP A 221 3.51 2.42 -15.49
N THR A 222 3.78 2.69 -16.75
CA THR A 222 2.78 3.16 -17.74
C THR A 222 3.36 3.02 -19.13
N PRO A 223 2.58 2.62 -20.16
CA PRO A 223 3.03 2.63 -21.55
C PRO A 223 3.10 4.04 -22.16
N ASP A 224 2.54 5.06 -21.50
CA ASP A 224 2.63 6.47 -21.98
C ASP A 224 4.05 7.03 -21.80
N ALA A 225 4.83 7.05 -22.89
CA ALA A 225 6.19 7.55 -22.90
C ALA A 225 6.28 9.05 -22.58
N LYS A 226 5.25 9.86 -22.94
CA LYS A 226 5.23 11.30 -22.66
C LYS A 226 5.06 11.54 -21.16
N LEU A 227 4.14 10.80 -20.54
CA LEU A 227 3.94 10.90 -19.09
C LEU A 227 5.19 10.42 -18.33
N ARG A 228 5.81 9.29 -18.75
CA ARG A 228 7.08 8.84 -18.13
C ARG A 228 8.16 9.92 -18.19
N ALA A 229 8.36 10.53 -19.36
CA ALA A 229 9.34 11.62 -19.52
C ALA A 229 9.01 12.84 -18.66
N ALA A 230 7.74 13.23 -18.58
CA ALA A 230 7.29 14.37 -17.78
C ALA A 230 7.52 14.12 -16.26
N ILE A 231 7.26 12.92 -15.78
CA ILE A 231 7.49 12.56 -14.37
C ILE A 231 8.99 12.47 -14.07
N ARG A 232 9.79 11.81 -14.93
CA ARG A 232 11.26 11.78 -14.79
C ARG A 232 11.88 13.17 -14.74
N GLY A 233 11.42 14.10 -15.58
CA GLY A 233 11.89 15.48 -15.60
C GLY A 233 11.60 16.29 -14.32
N ARG A 234 10.74 15.77 -13.43
CA ARG A 234 10.39 16.40 -12.13
C ARG A 234 11.02 15.69 -10.93
N GLN A 235 11.64 14.54 -11.15
CA GLN A 235 12.36 13.82 -10.09
C GLN A 235 13.69 14.52 -9.76
N LEU A 236 14.15 14.34 -8.54
CA LEU A 236 15.50 14.73 -8.14
C LEU A 236 16.52 13.76 -8.76
N ASN A 237 17.70 14.27 -9.07
CA ASN A 237 18.82 13.40 -9.47
C ASN A 237 19.10 12.36 -8.38
N TRP A 238 19.44 11.14 -8.81
CA TRP A 238 19.76 10.03 -7.92
C TRP A 238 18.65 9.76 -6.89
N SER A 239 17.42 9.64 -7.37
CA SER A 239 16.25 9.39 -6.51
C SER A 239 16.34 8.08 -5.73
N ILE A 240 17.09 7.08 -6.22
CA ILE A 240 17.34 5.81 -5.54
C ILE A 240 18.76 5.80 -4.97
N SER A 241 18.90 5.49 -3.68
CA SER A 241 20.21 5.30 -3.05
C SER A 241 20.80 3.93 -3.45
N GLY A 242 22.14 3.82 -3.46
CA GLY A 242 22.80 2.54 -3.75
C GLY A 242 22.43 1.45 -2.76
N LEU A 243 22.27 1.78 -1.46
CA LEU A 243 21.86 0.81 -0.44
C LEU A 243 20.41 0.36 -0.63
N ASP A 244 19.51 1.28 -0.94
CA ASP A 244 18.11 0.94 -1.23
C ASP A 244 17.99 0.03 -2.44
N ALA A 245 18.77 0.31 -3.52
CA ALA A 245 18.80 -0.51 -4.72
C ALA A 245 19.29 -1.94 -4.45
N ILE A 246 20.39 -2.08 -3.70
CA ILE A 246 20.94 -3.39 -3.32
C ILE A 246 19.92 -4.19 -2.51
N VAL A 247 19.32 -3.59 -1.49
CA VAL A 247 18.32 -4.25 -0.65
C VAL A 247 17.09 -4.66 -1.45
N ALA A 248 16.55 -3.76 -2.26
CA ALA A 248 15.36 -4.04 -3.06
C ALA A 248 15.62 -5.10 -4.14
N ALA A 249 16.75 -5.01 -4.86
CA ALA A 249 17.11 -5.99 -5.87
C ALA A 249 17.31 -7.39 -5.27
N GLU A 250 17.99 -7.48 -4.12
CA GLU A 250 18.17 -8.76 -3.45
C GLU A 250 16.84 -9.33 -2.94
N ALA A 251 15.97 -8.48 -2.36
CA ALA A 251 14.66 -8.90 -1.90
C ALA A 251 13.80 -9.46 -3.05
N LEU A 252 13.74 -8.77 -4.19
CA LEU A 252 12.95 -9.15 -5.37
C LEU A 252 13.36 -10.51 -5.96
N ARG A 253 14.64 -10.92 -5.85
CA ARG A 253 15.10 -12.25 -6.27
C ARG A 253 14.53 -13.40 -5.43
N ASN A 254 14.00 -13.10 -4.23
CA ASN A 254 13.51 -14.12 -3.30
C ASN A 254 12.01 -14.42 -3.49
N THR A 255 11.60 -14.75 -4.72
CA THR A 255 10.20 -15.02 -5.09
C THR A 255 9.58 -16.18 -4.30
N GLY A 256 10.34 -17.23 -4.04
CA GLY A 256 9.90 -18.37 -3.22
C GLY A 256 9.61 -17.98 -1.77
N TRP A 257 10.46 -17.14 -1.17
CA TRP A 257 10.21 -16.58 0.16
C TRP A 257 8.96 -15.71 0.18
N ALA A 258 8.79 -14.86 -0.83
CA ALA A 258 7.62 -13.98 -0.97
C ALA A 258 6.32 -14.80 -1.05
N ALA A 259 6.28 -15.82 -1.90
CA ALA A 259 5.12 -16.69 -2.06
C ALA A 259 4.80 -17.46 -0.76
N HIS A 260 5.82 -17.99 -0.08
CA HIS A 260 5.66 -18.72 1.18
C HIS A 260 5.14 -17.80 2.30
N SER A 261 5.74 -16.64 2.50
CA SER A 261 5.31 -15.70 3.55
C SER A 261 3.92 -15.13 3.28
N ARG A 262 3.57 -14.84 2.00
CA ARG A 262 2.21 -14.44 1.61
C ARG A 262 1.19 -15.51 2.01
N SER A 263 1.41 -16.76 1.64
CA SER A 263 0.50 -17.88 1.97
C SER A 263 0.25 -17.99 3.47
N ARG A 264 1.31 -17.88 4.29
CA ARG A 264 1.20 -17.92 5.76
C ARG A 264 0.40 -16.73 6.30
N LEU A 265 0.66 -15.51 5.79
CA LEU A 265 -0.07 -14.32 6.22
C LEU A 265 -1.55 -14.37 5.83
N LEU A 266 -1.88 -14.89 4.65
CA LEU A 266 -3.27 -15.08 4.24
C LEU A 266 -3.99 -16.09 5.15
N ALA A 267 -3.35 -17.21 5.49
CA ALA A 267 -3.92 -18.20 6.40
C ALA A 267 -4.17 -17.62 7.81
N THR A 268 -3.24 -16.79 8.33
CA THR A 268 -3.48 -16.12 9.62
C THR A 268 -4.48 -14.98 9.52
N ALA A 269 -4.59 -14.31 8.37
CA ALA A 269 -5.63 -13.29 8.12
C ALA A 269 -7.04 -13.90 8.17
N ASP A 270 -7.24 -15.08 7.59
CA ASP A 270 -8.53 -15.77 7.62
C ASP A 270 -8.91 -16.22 9.04
N ARG A 271 -7.94 -16.74 9.80
CA ARG A 271 -8.14 -17.06 11.21
C ARG A 271 -8.47 -15.81 12.05
N MET A 272 -7.78 -14.70 11.78
CA MET A 272 -8.04 -13.40 12.41
C MET A 272 -9.43 -12.90 12.07
N GLU A 273 -9.86 -13.01 10.81
CA GLU A 273 -11.20 -12.58 10.38
C GLU A 273 -12.31 -13.28 11.15
N ALA A 274 -12.19 -14.58 11.41
CA ALA A 274 -13.16 -15.32 12.20
C ALA A 274 -13.31 -14.77 13.64
N LEU A 275 -12.20 -14.33 14.26
CA LEU A 275 -12.23 -13.66 15.56
C LEU A 275 -12.86 -12.26 15.48
N LEU A 276 -12.51 -11.49 14.45
CA LEU A 276 -13.03 -10.14 14.29
C LEU A 276 -14.53 -10.12 14.03
N ARG A 277 -15.06 -11.03 13.22
CA ARG A 277 -16.50 -11.17 12.93
C ARG A 277 -17.36 -11.46 14.16
N ALA A 278 -16.78 -12.05 15.18
CA ALA A 278 -17.48 -12.25 16.44
C ALA A 278 -17.76 -10.94 17.22
N ARG A 279 -17.06 -9.85 16.86
CA ARG A 279 -17.14 -8.57 17.60
C ARG A 279 -17.49 -7.38 16.72
N TYR A 280 -17.15 -7.40 15.42
CA TYR A 280 -17.25 -6.24 14.51
C TYR A 280 -17.82 -6.62 13.15
N PRO A 281 -18.48 -5.66 12.46
CA PRO A 281 -18.67 -5.76 11.02
C PRO A 281 -17.32 -5.69 10.29
N VAL A 282 -16.94 -6.79 9.61
CA VAL A 282 -15.70 -6.90 8.84
C VAL A 282 -15.97 -6.67 7.36
N VAL A 283 -15.14 -5.85 6.71
CA VAL A 283 -15.24 -5.60 5.27
C VAL A 283 -14.89 -6.87 4.49
N GLY A 284 -15.74 -7.25 3.54
CA GLY A 284 -15.43 -8.31 2.58
C GLY A 284 -14.50 -7.81 1.48
N THR A 285 -13.32 -8.42 1.34
CA THR A 285 -12.26 -7.91 0.47
C THR A 285 -12.39 -8.31 -1.01
N GLY A 286 -13.23 -9.30 -1.33
CA GLY A 286 -13.34 -9.93 -2.65
C GLY A 286 -12.19 -10.89 -2.92
N VAL A 287 -10.94 -10.41 -2.87
CA VAL A 287 -9.71 -11.22 -2.93
C VAL A 287 -8.99 -11.11 -1.58
N PRO A 288 -8.55 -12.22 -0.97
CA PRO A 288 -7.84 -12.20 0.30
C PRO A 288 -6.58 -11.34 0.26
N VAL A 289 -6.39 -10.51 1.28
CA VAL A 289 -5.17 -9.73 1.57
C VAL A 289 -4.75 -9.96 3.03
N HIS A 290 -3.55 -9.54 3.39
CA HIS A 290 -2.96 -9.78 4.70
C HIS A 290 -3.47 -8.88 5.84
N TYR A 291 -4.52 -8.10 5.64
CA TYR A 291 -5.15 -7.27 6.67
C TYR A 291 -6.67 -7.30 6.55
N ARG A 292 -7.33 -6.86 7.61
CA ARG A 292 -8.79 -6.67 7.64
C ARG A 292 -9.11 -5.28 8.15
N PHE A 293 -10.20 -4.71 7.65
CA PHE A 293 -10.80 -3.51 8.19
C PHE A 293 -12.11 -3.87 8.89
N VAL A 294 -12.30 -3.29 10.06
CA VAL A 294 -13.54 -3.40 10.82
C VAL A 294 -14.14 -2.03 11.03
N TYR A 295 -15.44 -1.91 10.78
CA TYR A 295 -16.17 -0.69 11.10
C TYR A 295 -16.46 -0.65 12.60
N THR A 296 -16.27 0.50 13.22
CA THR A 296 -16.69 0.79 14.59
C THR A 296 -16.90 2.29 14.73
N GLU A 297 -17.96 2.68 15.46
CA GLU A 297 -18.28 4.08 15.70
C GLU A 297 -17.22 4.76 16.57
N ASP A 298 -16.70 4.04 17.57
CA ASP A 298 -15.69 4.53 18.51
C ASP A 298 -14.36 3.77 18.30
N ALA A 299 -13.70 4.08 17.18
CA ALA A 299 -12.45 3.45 16.80
C ALA A 299 -11.31 3.75 17.80
N GLU A 300 -11.32 4.94 18.40
CA GLU A 300 -10.32 5.33 19.38
C GLU A 300 -10.43 4.50 20.67
N ARG A 301 -11.65 4.35 21.21
CA ARG A 301 -11.89 3.54 22.40
C ARG A 301 -11.47 2.08 22.18
N GLU A 302 -11.82 1.52 21.03
CA GLU A 302 -11.43 0.14 20.70
C GLU A 302 -9.90 0.00 20.53
N HIS A 303 -9.24 0.99 19.92
CA HIS A 303 -7.78 1.02 19.88
C HIS A 303 -7.18 1.05 21.29
N GLN A 304 -7.65 1.93 22.18
CA GLN A 304 -7.17 2.02 23.55
C GLN A 304 -7.41 0.73 24.33
N ARG A 305 -8.52 0.03 24.09
CA ARG A 305 -8.77 -1.29 24.66
C ARG A 305 -7.71 -2.30 24.21
N LEU A 306 -7.46 -2.42 22.91
CA LEU A 306 -6.43 -3.32 22.37
C LEU A 306 -5.03 -2.94 22.86
N LEU A 307 -4.74 -1.66 22.96
CA LEU A 307 -3.46 -1.14 23.44
C LEU A 307 -3.19 -1.55 24.90
N ARG A 308 -4.21 -1.55 25.77
CA ARG A 308 -4.07 -2.05 27.16
C ARG A 308 -3.63 -3.51 27.21
N HIS A 309 -4.01 -4.29 26.19
CA HIS A 309 -3.63 -5.69 26.02
C HIS A 309 -2.37 -5.89 25.17
N GLY A 310 -1.60 -4.80 24.92
CA GLY A 310 -0.32 -4.86 24.22
C GLY A 310 -0.42 -4.96 22.70
N VAL A 311 -1.60 -4.72 22.10
CA VAL A 311 -1.80 -4.77 20.65
C VAL A 311 -2.05 -3.38 20.08
N VAL A 312 -1.24 -2.98 19.12
CA VAL A 312 -1.38 -1.71 18.38
C VAL A 312 -2.03 -1.98 17.02
N VAL A 313 -3.06 -1.22 16.69
CA VAL A 313 -3.78 -1.30 15.42
C VAL A 313 -3.89 0.09 14.78
N ARG A 314 -4.16 0.17 13.48
CA ARG A 314 -4.34 1.45 12.81
C ARG A 314 -5.77 1.96 12.97
N VAL A 315 -5.89 3.15 13.56
CA VAL A 315 -7.17 3.85 13.73
C VAL A 315 -7.48 4.73 12.52
N PHE A 316 -8.74 4.78 12.15
CA PHE A 316 -9.29 5.70 11.16
C PHE A 316 -10.50 6.41 11.77
N SER A 317 -10.58 7.74 11.58
CA SER A 317 -11.70 8.56 12.05
C SER A 317 -12.51 9.07 10.86
N GLY A 318 -13.80 8.79 10.87
CA GLY A 318 -14.75 9.30 9.87
C GLY A 318 -15.00 10.82 9.93
N ALA A 319 -14.51 11.50 10.98
CA ALA A 319 -14.59 12.96 11.06
C ALA A 319 -13.65 13.68 10.06
N GLN A 320 -12.65 12.97 9.53
CA GLN A 320 -11.73 13.54 8.55
C GLN A 320 -12.26 13.33 7.12
N PRO A 321 -12.13 14.32 6.23
CA PRO A 321 -12.56 14.20 4.83
C PRO A 321 -11.95 12.97 4.14
N GLY A 322 -12.76 12.23 3.40
CA GLY A 322 -12.33 11.05 2.67
C GLY A 322 -11.97 9.83 3.54
N ARG A 323 -12.35 9.83 4.83
CA ARG A 323 -12.09 8.74 5.79
C ARG A 323 -13.38 8.04 6.20
N VAL A 324 -13.21 6.84 6.75
CA VAL A 324 -14.28 6.05 7.40
C VAL A 324 -13.83 5.68 8.81
N SER A 325 -14.79 5.54 9.73
CA SER A 325 -14.52 5.15 11.12
C SER A 325 -14.25 3.66 11.23
N GLY A 326 -13.13 3.28 11.83
CA GLY A 326 -12.82 1.88 12.06
C GLY A 326 -11.34 1.60 12.34
N LEU A 327 -11.02 0.32 12.36
CA LEU A 327 -9.68 -0.18 12.61
C LEU A 327 -9.19 -1.03 11.44
N ARG A 328 -7.95 -0.79 11.00
CA ARG A 328 -7.24 -1.72 10.11
C ARG A 328 -6.27 -2.54 10.93
N ILE A 329 -6.36 -3.87 10.81
CA ILE A 329 -5.60 -4.83 11.58
C ILE A 329 -4.85 -5.74 10.61
N THR A 330 -3.53 -5.73 10.69
CA THR A 330 -2.65 -6.60 9.89
C THR A 330 -2.62 -8.00 10.48
N ALA A 331 -2.56 -9.02 9.64
CA ALA A 331 -2.43 -10.40 10.07
C ALA A 331 -1.15 -10.61 10.88
N PRO A 332 -1.24 -11.20 12.07
CA PRO A 332 -0.06 -11.59 12.85
C PRO A 332 0.65 -12.80 12.22
N THR A 333 1.87 -13.08 12.63
CA THR A 333 2.47 -14.39 12.41
C THR A 333 1.74 -15.44 13.25
N GLU A 334 1.98 -16.73 12.96
CA GLU A 334 1.39 -17.83 13.77
C GLU A 334 1.80 -17.75 15.24
N GLY A 335 3.05 -17.32 15.52
CA GLY A 335 3.54 -17.16 16.89
C GLY A 335 2.93 -15.97 17.62
N GLU A 336 2.53 -14.93 16.89
CA GLU A 336 1.90 -13.71 17.44
C GLU A 336 0.38 -13.83 17.58
N TYR A 337 -0.24 -14.78 16.85
CA TYR A 337 -1.69 -14.96 16.82
C TYR A 337 -2.33 -15.14 18.20
N PRO A 338 -1.75 -15.91 19.16
CA PRO A 338 -2.31 -16.04 20.51
C PRO A 338 -2.44 -14.71 21.25
N VAL A 339 -1.51 -13.78 21.06
CA VAL A 339 -1.53 -12.43 21.68
C VAL A 339 -2.74 -11.64 21.18
N LEU A 340 -2.93 -11.60 19.85
CA LEU A 340 -4.08 -10.95 19.26
C LEU A 340 -5.39 -11.60 19.70
N ALA A 341 -5.45 -12.93 19.70
CA ALA A 341 -6.65 -13.66 20.10
C ALA A 341 -7.05 -13.40 21.55
N ALA A 342 -6.07 -13.30 22.46
CA ALA A 342 -6.30 -12.92 23.86
C ALA A 342 -6.84 -11.48 23.96
N ALA A 343 -6.22 -10.51 23.26
CA ALA A 343 -6.64 -9.12 23.26
C ALA A 343 -8.05 -8.89 22.69
N LEU A 344 -8.46 -9.67 21.67
CA LEU A 344 -9.78 -9.59 21.08
C LEU A 344 -10.89 -10.20 21.97
N ARG A 345 -10.54 -11.15 22.84
CA ARG A 345 -11.49 -11.79 23.77
C ARG A 345 -11.62 -11.05 25.09
N ALA A 346 -10.66 -10.20 25.42
CA ALA A 346 -10.69 -9.41 26.65
C ALA A 346 -11.67 -8.22 26.51
N ASP A 347 -12.25 -7.81 27.66
CA ASP A 347 -13.20 -6.67 27.75
C ASP A 347 -12.48 -5.31 27.82
#